data_2af0e02e05ea4432a1db3d652ff4cb53
#
_entry.id   2af0e02e05ea4432a1db3d652ff4cb53
#
_cell.length_a   1.000
_cell.length_b   1.000
_cell.length_c   1.000
_cell.angle_alpha   90.00
_cell.angle_beta   90.00
_cell.angle_gamma   90.00
#
_symmetry.space_group_name_H-M   'P 1'
#
loop_
_entity.id
_entity.type
_entity.pdbx_description
1 polymer ?
#
loop_
_entity_poly.entity_id
_entity_poly.type
_entity_poly.pdbx_seq_one_letter_code
_entity_poly.pdbx_strand_id
1 'polypeptide(L)'
;MNNADQHIKLLIVNGVNLGCLGPREVNIYGSLSFEEYLEGLRKRYPQVALEYFQSDQVGELAERMSSARNLHGIVLNAGAYTHTSVVLADAVKAASCPVVEVHISNLFGREQYRRNSVLSAACAGFISGRS
;
A
#
# COMPACT_ATOMS: atom_id res chain seq x y z
N MET A 1 17.75 16.77 5.28
CA MET A 1 16.55 17.61 5.39
C MET A 1 16.02 17.60 6.81
N ASN A 2 15.58 18.72 7.29
CA ASN A 2 15.05 18.85 8.63
C ASN A 2 13.60 18.35 8.68
N ASN A 3 13.29 17.47 9.62
CA ASN A 3 11.94 16.93 9.78
C ASN A 3 10.90 18.02 10.11
N ALA A 4 11.34 19.17 10.62
CA ALA A 4 10.45 20.29 10.93
C ALA A 4 9.73 20.83 9.68
N ASP A 5 10.29 20.57 8.49
CA ASP A 5 9.70 21.02 7.24
C ASP A 5 8.68 20.04 6.67
N GLN A 6 8.54 18.86 7.30
CA GLN A 6 7.63 17.83 6.83
C GLN A 6 6.30 17.92 7.58
N HIS A 7 5.27 18.40 6.91
CA HIS A 7 3.96 18.65 7.51
C HIS A 7 3.00 17.47 7.36
N ILE A 8 3.26 16.58 6.39
CA ILE A 8 2.37 15.46 6.07
C ILE A 8 3.13 14.17 6.30
N LYS A 9 2.52 13.24 7.02
CA LYS A 9 3.09 11.92 7.28
C LYS A 9 2.20 10.86 6.67
N LEU A 10 2.76 10.04 5.78
CA LEU A 10 2.06 8.93 5.13
C LEU A 10 2.81 7.64 5.39
N LEU A 11 2.04 6.57 5.56
CA LEU A 11 2.58 5.22 5.66
C LEU A 11 2.21 4.45 4.39
N ILE A 12 3.23 3.89 3.74
CA ILE A 12 3.02 2.99 2.60
C ILE A 12 3.13 1.57 3.12
N VAL A 13 2.07 0.78 2.92
CA VAL A 13 2.01 -0.60 3.37
C VAL A 13 1.90 -1.51 2.15
N ASN A 14 2.88 -2.39 1.98
CA ASN A 14 2.89 -3.37 0.91
C ASN A 14 2.70 -4.78 1.47
N GLY A 15 1.83 -5.54 0.85
CA GLY A 15 1.49 -6.89 1.24
C GLY A 15 2.32 -7.96 0.56
N VAL A 16 1.71 -9.12 0.40
CA VAL A 16 2.37 -10.34 -0.04
C VAL A 16 3.04 -10.17 -1.40
N ASN A 17 4.28 -10.65 -1.49
CA ASN A 17 5.11 -10.69 -2.71
C ASN A 17 5.55 -9.33 -3.24
N LEU A 18 5.35 -8.27 -2.48
CA LEU A 18 5.71 -6.92 -2.93
C LEU A 18 7.06 -6.44 -2.40
N GLY A 19 7.65 -7.19 -1.47
CA GLY A 19 8.98 -6.88 -0.95
C GLY A 19 10.11 -7.49 -1.79
N CYS A 20 9.78 -8.45 -2.65
CA CYS A 20 10.76 -9.17 -3.45
C CYS A 20 10.24 -9.31 -4.88
N LEU A 21 10.86 -8.60 -5.81
CA LEU A 21 10.45 -8.66 -7.22
C LEU A 21 11.16 -9.83 -7.91
N GLY A 22 10.36 -10.83 -8.33
CA GLY A 22 10.87 -11.90 -9.15
C GLY A 22 10.84 -11.53 -10.63
N PRO A 23 11.37 -12.39 -11.52
CA PRO A 23 11.37 -12.10 -12.96
C PRO A 23 9.98 -11.82 -13.52
N ARG A 24 8.96 -12.44 -12.93
CA ARG A 24 7.59 -12.27 -13.37
C ARG A 24 7.03 -10.90 -13.04
N GLU A 25 7.45 -10.31 -11.93
CA GLU A 25 6.95 -9.02 -11.47
C GLU A 25 7.67 -7.85 -12.13
N VAL A 26 8.84 -8.07 -12.72
CA VAL A 26 9.61 -7.00 -13.37
C VAL A 26 8.77 -6.29 -14.44
N ASN A 27 7.96 -7.03 -15.19
CA ASN A 27 7.13 -6.45 -16.23
C ASN A 27 6.03 -5.54 -15.67
N ILE A 28 5.63 -5.75 -14.42
CA ILE A 28 4.57 -4.97 -13.76
C ILE A 28 5.18 -3.76 -13.03
N TYR A 29 6.27 -3.98 -12.33
CA TYR A 29 6.88 -2.97 -11.44
C TYR A 29 8.07 -2.26 -12.08
N GLY A 30 8.47 -2.66 -13.28
CA GLY A 30 9.64 -2.12 -13.94
C GLY A 30 10.92 -2.75 -13.41
N SER A 31 12.06 -2.12 -13.71
CA SER A 31 13.37 -2.62 -13.34
C SER A 31 13.86 -2.14 -11.97
N LEU A 32 13.12 -1.25 -11.32
CA LEU A 32 13.51 -0.69 -10.02
C LEU A 32 13.02 -1.58 -8.89
N SER A 33 13.82 -1.72 -7.83
CA SER A 33 13.35 -2.27 -6.57
C SER A 33 12.37 -1.29 -5.92
N PHE A 34 11.56 -1.78 -4.99
CA PHE A 34 10.62 -0.89 -4.32
C PHE A 34 11.37 0.14 -3.46
N GLU A 35 12.49 -0.24 -2.85
CA GLU A 35 13.29 0.70 -2.07
C GLU A 35 13.84 1.84 -2.92
N GLU A 36 14.29 1.55 -4.13
CA GLU A 36 14.76 2.58 -5.06
C GLU A 36 13.64 3.51 -5.47
N TYR A 37 12.46 2.94 -5.75
CA TYR A 37 11.28 3.71 -6.07
C TYR A 37 10.88 4.62 -4.92
N LEU A 38 10.91 4.10 -3.70
CA LEU A 38 10.56 4.84 -2.49
C LEU A 38 11.52 6.02 -2.27
N GLU A 39 12.82 5.82 -2.50
CA GLU A 39 13.79 6.90 -2.41
C GLU A 39 13.51 7.99 -3.44
N GLY A 40 13.09 7.60 -4.64
CA GLY A 40 12.67 8.56 -5.65
C GLY A 40 11.47 9.38 -5.21
N LEU A 41 10.49 8.73 -4.57
CA LEU A 41 9.32 9.43 -4.02
C LEU A 41 9.71 10.42 -2.94
N ARG A 42 10.64 10.04 -2.05
CA ARG A 42 11.10 10.92 -0.98
C ARG A 42 11.77 12.17 -1.53
N LYS A 43 12.55 12.01 -2.60
CA LYS A 43 13.20 13.15 -3.25
C LYS A 43 12.19 14.04 -3.97
N ARG A 44 11.15 13.43 -4.56
CA ARG A 44 10.14 14.16 -5.32
C ARG A 44 9.19 14.94 -4.42
N TYR A 45 8.93 14.42 -3.22
CA TYR A 45 7.99 15.01 -2.27
C TYR A 45 8.69 15.25 -0.92
N PRO A 46 9.66 16.18 -0.87
CA PRO A 46 10.46 16.34 0.35
C PRO A 46 9.67 16.84 1.55
N GLN A 47 8.50 17.45 1.32
CA GLN A 47 7.65 17.93 2.41
C GLN A 47 6.78 16.83 3.02
N VAL A 48 6.81 15.62 2.46
CA VAL A 48 6.05 14.49 2.96
C VAL A 48 6.99 13.50 3.63
N ALA A 49 6.71 13.16 4.88
CA ALA A 49 7.45 12.11 5.58
C ALA A 49 6.82 10.77 5.18
N LEU A 50 7.58 9.94 4.45
CA LEU A 50 7.12 8.64 3.99
C LEU A 50 7.70 7.55 4.88
N GLU A 51 6.83 6.84 5.61
CA GLU A 51 7.19 5.62 6.31
C GLU A 51 6.80 4.44 5.43
N TYR A 52 7.49 3.33 5.57
CA TYR A 52 7.26 2.15 4.73
C TYR A 52 7.23 0.89 5.59
N PHE A 53 6.27 0.02 5.31
CA PHE A 53 6.15 -1.28 5.95
C PHE A 53 5.75 -2.31 4.92
N GLN A 54 6.44 -3.45 4.91
CA GLN A 54 6.12 -4.57 4.04
C GLN A 54 6.08 -5.84 4.87
N SER A 55 5.08 -6.68 4.61
CA SER A 55 5.02 -8.01 5.21
C SER A 55 4.19 -8.92 4.33
N ASP A 56 4.55 -10.20 4.31
CA ASP A 56 3.75 -11.25 3.69
C ASP A 56 2.69 -11.80 4.66
N GLN A 57 2.72 -11.36 5.92
CA GLN A 57 1.82 -11.84 6.96
C GLN A 57 0.66 -10.87 7.16
N VAL A 58 -0.55 -11.33 6.92
CA VAL A 58 -1.74 -10.47 7.04
C VAL A 58 -1.90 -9.90 8.45
N GLY A 59 -1.55 -10.68 9.46
CA GLY A 59 -1.64 -10.22 10.85
C GLY A 59 -0.71 -9.06 11.15
N GLU A 60 0.48 -9.08 10.57
CA GLU A 60 1.44 -7.98 10.73
C GLU A 60 0.96 -6.72 10.01
N LEU A 61 0.40 -6.87 8.82
CA LEU A 61 -0.16 -5.74 8.09
C LEU A 61 -1.30 -5.10 8.88
N ALA A 62 -2.20 -5.92 9.39
CA ALA A 62 -3.34 -5.46 10.17
C ALA A 62 -2.90 -4.73 11.43
N GLU A 63 -1.94 -5.30 12.15
CA GLU A 63 -1.39 -4.71 13.38
C GLU A 63 -0.74 -3.36 13.08
N ARG A 64 0.06 -3.29 12.03
CA ARG A 64 0.76 -2.05 11.68
C ARG A 64 -0.20 -0.92 11.37
N MET A 65 -1.29 -1.23 10.64
CA MET A 65 -2.28 -0.21 10.28
C MET A 65 -3.15 0.20 11.47
N SER A 66 -3.62 -0.76 12.25
CA SER A 66 -4.53 -0.46 13.35
C SER A 66 -3.83 0.23 14.52
N SER A 67 -2.53 -0.01 14.70
CA SER A 67 -1.75 0.61 15.77
C SER A 67 -1.12 1.94 15.36
N ALA A 68 -1.16 2.31 14.08
CA ALA A 68 -0.53 3.53 13.60
C ALA A 68 -1.20 4.76 14.19
N ARG A 69 -0.38 5.73 14.58
CA ARG A 69 -0.84 7.00 15.13
C ARG A 69 -0.03 8.13 14.49
N ASN A 70 -0.60 9.32 14.53
CA ASN A 70 0.07 10.54 14.04
C ASN A 70 0.37 10.47 12.54
N LEU A 71 -0.47 9.78 11.78
CA LEU A 71 -0.39 9.71 10.33
C LEU A 71 -1.56 10.46 9.70
N HIS A 72 -1.31 11.08 8.57
CA HIS A 72 -2.35 11.74 7.79
C HIS A 72 -3.04 10.79 6.81
N GLY A 73 -2.38 9.69 6.46
CA GLY A 73 -2.97 8.70 5.59
C GLY A 73 -2.11 7.46 5.44
N ILE A 74 -2.72 6.41 4.93
CA ILE A 74 -2.06 5.14 4.63
C ILE A 74 -2.33 4.82 3.17
N VAL A 75 -1.29 4.44 2.43
CA VAL A 75 -1.40 3.93 1.07
C VAL A 75 -1.18 2.42 1.16
N LEU A 76 -2.20 1.64 0.84
CA LEU A 76 -2.19 0.20 1.03
C LEU A 76 -2.20 -0.53 -0.30
N ASN A 77 -1.17 -1.34 -0.54
CA ASN A 77 -1.16 -2.32 -1.60
C ASN A 77 -1.08 -3.70 -0.96
N ALA A 78 -2.24 -4.32 -0.78
CA ALA A 78 -2.35 -5.57 -0.04
C ALA A 78 -1.97 -6.79 -0.87
N GLY A 79 -1.74 -6.62 -2.18
CA GLY A 79 -1.49 -7.75 -3.06
C GLY A 79 -2.69 -8.67 -3.11
N ALA A 80 -2.47 -9.98 -3.07
CA ALA A 80 -3.56 -10.96 -3.15
C ALA A 80 -4.54 -10.87 -1.98
N TYR A 81 -4.13 -10.33 -0.83
CA TYR A 81 -5.02 -10.21 0.31
C TYR A 81 -6.21 -9.29 0.07
N THR A 82 -6.14 -8.43 -0.94
CA THR A 82 -7.24 -7.56 -1.31
C THR A 82 -8.50 -8.33 -1.67
N HIS A 83 -8.32 -9.57 -2.15
CA HIS A 83 -9.43 -10.41 -2.63
C HIS A 83 -10.02 -11.31 -1.54
N THR A 84 -9.34 -11.51 -0.43
CA THR A 84 -9.69 -12.55 0.51
C THR A 84 -9.71 -12.14 1.98
N SER A 85 -9.01 -11.08 2.38
CA SER A 85 -8.79 -10.82 3.80
C SER A 85 -9.83 -9.89 4.42
N VAL A 86 -10.74 -10.47 5.20
CA VAL A 86 -11.67 -9.72 6.04
C VAL A 86 -10.92 -9.10 7.21
N VAL A 87 -9.89 -9.77 7.73
CA VAL A 87 -9.06 -9.24 8.83
C VAL A 87 -8.44 -7.91 8.42
N LEU A 88 -7.92 -7.83 7.19
CA LEU A 88 -7.31 -6.62 6.70
C LEU A 88 -8.36 -5.51 6.47
N ALA A 89 -9.54 -5.86 5.98
CA ALA A 89 -10.64 -4.92 5.83
C ALA A 89 -11.04 -4.32 7.18
N ASP A 90 -11.10 -5.13 8.22
CA ASP A 90 -11.41 -4.66 9.57
C ASP A 90 -10.32 -3.74 10.10
N ALA A 91 -9.06 -4.04 9.80
CA ALA A 91 -7.93 -3.19 10.20
C ALA A 91 -8.00 -1.82 9.52
N VAL A 92 -8.42 -1.79 8.26
CA VAL A 92 -8.62 -0.51 7.53
C VAL A 92 -9.68 0.33 8.24
N LYS A 93 -10.78 -0.29 8.65
CA LYS A 93 -11.84 0.42 9.39
C LYS A 93 -11.35 0.93 10.75
N ALA A 94 -10.45 0.19 11.39
CA ALA A 94 -9.92 0.54 12.70
C ALA A 94 -8.79 1.57 12.62
N ALA A 95 -8.25 1.84 11.43
CA ALA A 95 -7.16 2.79 11.28
C ALA A 95 -7.59 4.20 11.69
N SER A 96 -6.65 4.95 12.28
CA SER A 96 -6.94 6.29 12.79
C SER A 96 -6.88 7.37 11.71
N CYS A 97 -6.59 7.00 10.47
CA CYS A 97 -6.49 7.93 9.34
C CYS A 97 -7.07 7.28 8.08
N PRO A 98 -7.35 8.07 7.03
CA PRO A 98 -7.84 7.50 5.76
C PRO A 98 -6.84 6.53 5.15
N VAL A 99 -7.37 5.46 4.55
CA VAL A 99 -6.59 4.47 3.83
C VAL A 99 -7.00 4.47 2.37
N VAL A 100 -6.03 4.61 1.47
CA VAL A 100 -6.26 4.53 0.03
C VAL A 100 -5.68 3.21 -0.47
N GLU A 101 -6.52 2.42 -1.11
CA GLU A 101 -6.10 1.14 -1.70
C GLU A 101 -5.50 1.39 -3.09
N VAL A 102 -4.33 0.80 -3.35
CA VAL A 102 -3.60 0.98 -4.61
C VAL A 102 -3.27 -0.37 -5.20
N HIS A 103 -3.43 -0.50 -6.51
CA HIS A 103 -3.01 -1.67 -7.28
C HIS A 103 -2.20 -1.20 -8.47
N ILE A 104 -1.00 -1.74 -8.64
CA ILE A 104 -0.12 -1.35 -9.75
C ILE A 104 -0.68 -1.88 -11.07
N SER A 105 -1.19 -3.10 -11.08
CA SER A 105 -1.81 -3.67 -12.27
C SER A 105 -3.29 -3.27 -12.35
N ASN A 106 -3.87 -3.39 -13.55
CA ASN A 106 -5.29 -3.13 -13.75
C ASN A 106 -6.10 -4.29 -13.17
N LEU A 107 -6.74 -4.05 -12.02
CA LEU A 107 -7.51 -5.06 -11.31
C LEU A 107 -8.67 -5.57 -12.16
N PHE A 108 -9.31 -4.68 -12.91
CA PHE A 108 -10.48 -5.02 -13.72
C PHE A 108 -10.14 -5.77 -15.01
N GLY A 109 -8.87 -5.80 -15.39
CA GLY A 109 -8.41 -6.59 -16.55
C GLY A 109 -8.03 -8.02 -16.22
N ARG A 110 -8.18 -8.43 -14.95
CA ARG A 110 -7.80 -9.76 -14.50
C ARG A 110 -8.99 -10.70 -14.43
N GLU A 111 -8.75 -11.93 -14.01
CA GLU A 111 -9.79 -12.92 -13.77
C GLU A 111 -10.84 -12.37 -12.80
N GLN A 112 -12.07 -12.86 -12.92
CA GLN A 112 -13.19 -12.30 -12.17
C GLN A 112 -12.93 -12.28 -10.65
N TYR A 113 -12.33 -13.33 -10.08
CA TYR A 113 -12.06 -13.36 -8.64
C TYR A 113 -11.02 -12.33 -8.22
N ARG A 114 -10.20 -11.84 -9.17
CA ARG A 114 -9.18 -10.81 -8.90
C ARG A 114 -9.69 -9.40 -9.17
N ARG A 115 -10.91 -9.26 -9.68
CA ARG A 115 -11.52 -7.95 -9.90
C ARG A 115 -12.17 -7.40 -8.65
N ASN A 116 -12.54 -8.28 -7.72
CA ASN A 116 -13.22 -7.89 -6.49
C ASN A 116 -12.23 -7.58 -5.39
N SER A 117 -12.43 -6.47 -4.71
CA SER A 117 -11.65 -6.12 -3.53
C SER A 117 -12.56 -6.13 -2.31
N VAL A 118 -12.22 -6.94 -1.31
CA VAL A 118 -12.95 -6.92 -0.05
C VAL A 118 -12.57 -5.71 0.80
N LEU A 119 -11.52 -4.98 0.41
CA LEU A 119 -11.03 -3.80 1.13
C LEU A 119 -11.68 -2.51 0.67
N SER A 120 -12.13 -2.44 -0.59
CA SER A 120 -12.57 -1.19 -1.22
C SER A 120 -13.66 -0.47 -0.44
N ALA A 121 -14.61 -1.21 0.13
CA ALA A 121 -15.73 -0.62 0.88
C ALA A 121 -15.25 0.08 2.15
N ALA A 122 -14.12 -0.34 2.71
CA ALA A 122 -13.57 0.25 3.94
C ALA A 122 -12.59 1.39 3.65
N CYS A 123 -12.04 1.44 2.43
CA CYS A 123 -11.03 2.43 2.06
C CYS A 123 -11.65 3.77 1.69
N ALA A 124 -10.91 4.84 1.90
CA ALA A 124 -11.31 6.19 1.51
C ALA A 124 -11.19 6.40 -0.01
N GLY A 125 -10.36 5.62 -0.68
CA GLY A 125 -10.18 5.72 -2.11
C GLY A 125 -9.55 4.46 -2.70
N PHE A 126 -9.57 4.38 -4.01
CA PHE A 126 -9.09 3.20 -4.74
C PHE A 126 -8.40 3.67 -6.02
N ILE A 127 -7.18 3.18 -6.27
CA ILE A 127 -6.42 3.49 -7.47
C ILE A 127 -5.94 2.17 -8.07
N SER A 128 -6.21 1.96 -9.35
CA SER A 128 -5.78 0.77 -10.08
C SER A 128 -4.99 1.19 -11.31
N GLY A 129 -3.90 0.48 -11.58
CA GLY A 129 -3.07 0.74 -12.74
C GLY A 129 -3.67 0.19 -14.02
N ARG A 130 -2.91 0.33 -15.12
CA ARG A 130 -3.37 -0.05 -16.45
C ARG A 130 -2.91 -1.42 -16.92
N SER A 131 -1.81 -1.91 -16.40
CA SER A 131 -1.20 -3.16 -16.90
C SER A 131 -1.80 -4.43 -16.33
#